data_be379799888311d882290dab4d19eb90
#
_entry.id   be379799888311d882290dab4d19eb90
#
_cell.length_a   1.000
_cell.length_b   1.000
_cell.length_c   1.000
_cell.angle_alpha   90.00
_cell.angle_beta   90.00
_cell.angle_gamma   90.00
#
_symmetry.space_group_name_H-M   'P 1'
#
loop_
_entity.id
_entity.type
_entity.pdbx_description
1 polymer ?
#
loop_
_entity_poly.entity_id
_entity_poly.type
_entity_poly.pdbx_seq_one_letter_code
_entity_poly.pdbx_strand_id
1 'polypeptide(L)'
;MSPASRQHQAREWLLSPQGVGRPYVKLCGMSREGDIRAVAQARPDMCGFIVNFPQSHRSISTGRLAELCELLDEEDAKVAACMATSGNPVSLHPIWRIGVFVDEPLGSLIRIVSTGAIDLVQLHGNESNAYISELRHRTRVGTIQAFRVRG
;
A
#
# COMPACT_ATOMS: atom_id res chain seq x y z
N MET A 1 12.36 11.49 -1.08
CA MET A 1 12.67 10.05 -0.87
C MET A 1 12.47 9.32 -2.18
N SER A 2 13.43 8.48 -2.61
CA SER A 2 13.24 7.68 -3.84
C SER A 2 12.20 6.57 -3.62
N PRO A 3 11.52 6.10 -4.68
CA PRO A 3 10.58 4.99 -4.57
C PRO A 3 11.18 3.74 -3.93
N ALA A 4 12.39 3.37 -4.28
CA ALA A 4 13.08 2.22 -3.69
C ALA A 4 13.38 2.40 -2.20
N SER A 5 13.73 3.62 -1.77
CA SER A 5 13.93 3.95 -0.34
C SER A 5 12.63 3.85 0.43
N ARG A 6 11.53 4.32 -0.13
CA ARG A 6 10.21 4.28 0.50
C ARG A 6 9.72 2.82 0.64
N GLN A 7 9.89 2.00 -0.40
CA GLN A 7 9.56 0.57 -0.36
C GLN A 7 10.40 -0.19 0.68
N HIS A 8 11.67 0.15 0.79
CA HIS A 8 12.53 -0.44 1.83
C HIS A 8 12.04 -0.08 3.23
N GLN A 9 11.74 1.18 3.49
CA GLN A 9 11.22 1.62 4.79
C GLN A 9 9.86 0.97 5.12
N ALA A 10 8.96 0.86 4.15
CA ALA A 10 7.68 0.18 4.33
C ALA A 10 7.87 -1.29 4.70
N ARG A 11 8.79 -1.97 4.03
CA ARG A 11 9.13 -3.37 4.34
C ARG A 11 9.71 -3.51 5.74
N GLU A 12 10.67 -2.70 6.13
CA GLU A 12 11.27 -2.72 7.46
C GLU A 12 10.20 -2.43 8.54
N TRP A 13 9.35 -1.44 8.29
CA TRP A 13 8.23 -1.14 9.17
C TRP A 13 7.28 -2.34 9.34
N LEU A 14 6.93 -3.04 8.24
CA LEU A 14 6.04 -4.20 8.27
C LEU A 14 6.64 -5.37 9.07
N LEU A 15 7.95 -5.59 8.95
CA LEU A 15 8.67 -6.71 9.57
C LEU A 15 9.16 -6.41 10.99
N SER A 16 9.23 -5.14 11.38
CA SER A 16 9.64 -4.76 12.71
C SER A 16 8.48 -4.92 13.70
N PRO A 17 8.66 -5.64 14.82
CA PRO A 17 7.68 -5.64 15.89
C PRO A 17 7.69 -4.25 16.55
N GLN A 18 6.86 -3.36 16.01
CA GLN A 18 6.69 -2.04 16.59
C GLN A 18 5.92 -2.20 17.90
N GLY A 19 6.61 -2.05 19.01
CA GLY A 19 6.02 -2.09 20.35
C GLY A 19 5.11 -0.90 20.64
N VAL A 20 4.17 -0.62 19.76
CA VAL A 20 3.32 0.58 19.82
C VAL A 20 2.04 0.35 20.64
N GLY A 21 1.82 -0.87 21.11
CA GLY A 21 0.67 -1.19 21.97
C GLY A 21 -0.71 -1.03 21.32
N ARG A 22 -0.79 -0.83 19.98
CA ARG A 22 -2.03 -0.75 19.24
C ARG A 22 -1.96 -1.58 17.94
N PRO A 23 -3.10 -2.07 17.44
CA PRO A 23 -3.14 -2.74 16.15
C PRO A 23 -2.84 -1.74 15.01
N TYR A 24 -2.25 -2.24 13.92
CA TYR A 24 -2.16 -1.50 12.67
C TYR A 24 -3.52 -1.46 11.96
N VAL A 25 -3.83 -0.31 11.38
CA VAL A 25 -5.09 -0.10 10.65
C VAL A 25 -4.81 0.03 9.16
N LYS A 26 -5.50 -0.78 8.36
CA LYS A 26 -5.51 -0.68 6.91
C LYS A 26 -6.92 -0.38 6.41
N LEU A 27 -7.09 0.70 5.67
CA LEU A 27 -8.29 0.99 4.90
C LEU A 27 -8.07 0.53 3.45
N CYS A 28 -8.96 -0.31 2.92
CA CYS A 28 -8.76 -0.99 1.64
C CYS A 28 -9.90 -0.74 0.65
N GLY A 29 -9.56 -0.79 -0.65
CA GLY A 29 -10.52 -0.65 -1.74
C GLY A 29 -10.80 0.80 -2.11
N MET A 30 -9.82 1.68 -1.95
CA MET A 30 -9.92 3.06 -2.38
C MET A 30 -9.93 3.15 -3.91
N SER A 31 -10.89 3.88 -4.47
CA SER A 31 -11.06 3.99 -5.93
C SER A 31 -11.38 5.40 -6.41
N ARG A 32 -11.71 6.30 -5.51
CA ARG A 32 -12.14 7.67 -5.79
C ARG A 32 -11.29 8.68 -5.03
N GLU A 33 -11.19 9.89 -5.56
CA GLU A 33 -10.46 10.98 -4.89
C GLU A 33 -11.06 11.33 -3.51
N GLY A 34 -12.38 11.26 -3.37
CA GLY A 34 -13.04 11.46 -2.07
C GLY A 34 -12.60 10.44 -1.01
N ASP A 35 -12.38 9.18 -1.41
CA ASP A 35 -11.84 8.15 -0.54
C ASP A 35 -10.43 8.53 -0.06
N ILE A 36 -9.61 9.05 -0.97
CA ILE A 36 -8.22 9.44 -0.67
C ILE A 36 -8.16 10.59 0.32
N ARG A 37 -9.00 11.62 0.14
CA ARG A 37 -9.08 12.73 1.09
C ARG A 37 -9.54 12.27 2.47
N ALA A 38 -10.51 11.36 2.53
CA ALA A 38 -10.97 10.78 3.80
C ALA A 38 -9.86 9.95 4.47
N VAL A 39 -9.12 9.15 3.70
CA VAL A 39 -7.96 8.38 4.19
C VAL A 39 -6.88 9.30 4.75
N ALA A 40 -6.54 10.37 4.05
CA ALA A 40 -5.53 11.34 4.50
C ALA A 40 -5.94 12.00 5.83
N GLN A 41 -7.21 12.33 5.99
CA GLN A 41 -7.72 12.89 7.26
C GLN A 41 -7.71 11.88 8.41
N ALA A 42 -8.07 10.62 8.13
CA ALA A 42 -8.12 9.56 9.14
C ALA A 42 -6.73 9.04 9.53
N ARG A 43 -5.73 9.18 8.65
CA ARG A 43 -4.35 8.73 8.82
C ARG A 43 -4.23 7.29 9.34
N PRO A 44 -4.77 6.28 8.65
CA PRO A 44 -4.49 4.89 8.95
C PRO A 44 -3.01 4.59 8.70
N ASP A 45 -2.54 3.45 9.17
CA ASP A 45 -1.17 3.01 8.86
C ASP A 45 -0.99 2.67 7.38
N MET A 46 -2.04 2.13 6.75
CA MET A 46 -2.01 1.60 5.40
C MET A 46 -3.27 1.96 4.60
N CYS A 47 -3.08 2.25 3.31
CA CYS A 47 -4.13 2.48 2.32
C CYS A 47 -4.02 1.46 1.19
N GLY A 48 -5.09 0.68 0.96
CA GLY A 48 -5.12 -0.42 -0.01
C GLY A 48 -5.91 -0.10 -1.28
N PHE A 49 -5.36 -0.50 -2.42
CA PHE A 49 -5.95 -0.37 -3.76
C PHE A 49 -6.08 -1.74 -4.41
N ILE A 50 -7.28 -2.10 -4.87
CA ILE A 50 -7.50 -3.33 -5.64
C ILE A 50 -7.17 -3.03 -7.10
N VAL A 51 -6.16 -3.69 -7.65
CA VAL A 51 -5.62 -3.35 -8.96
C VAL A 51 -5.86 -4.48 -9.96
N ASN A 52 -6.34 -4.13 -11.15
CA ASN A 52 -6.52 -5.05 -12.27
C ASN A 52 -7.36 -6.31 -11.95
N PHE A 53 -8.37 -6.18 -11.11
CA PHE A 53 -9.28 -7.27 -10.75
C PHE A 53 -10.74 -6.90 -11.04
N PRO A 54 -11.20 -7.00 -12.29
CA PRO A 54 -12.53 -6.51 -12.74
C PRO A 54 -13.74 -7.09 -12.01
N GLN A 55 -13.58 -8.23 -11.35
CA GLN A 55 -14.62 -8.84 -10.51
C GLN A 55 -14.97 -8.01 -9.28
N SER A 56 -14.06 -7.14 -8.85
CA SER A 56 -14.34 -6.19 -7.79
C SER A 56 -14.82 -4.85 -8.37
N HIS A 57 -15.94 -4.35 -7.86
CA HIS A 57 -16.44 -3.01 -8.23
C HIS A 57 -15.54 -1.86 -7.73
N ARG A 58 -14.56 -2.17 -6.88
CA ARG A 58 -13.54 -1.22 -6.38
C ARG A 58 -12.20 -1.37 -7.09
N SER A 59 -12.14 -2.20 -8.13
CA SER A 59 -10.91 -2.38 -8.91
C SER A 59 -10.58 -1.13 -9.70
N ILE A 60 -9.30 -0.80 -9.73
CA ILE A 60 -8.77 0.32 -10.51
C ILE A 60 -7.70 -0.16 -11.48
N SER A 61 -7.47 0.62 -12.54
CA SER A 61 -6.37 0.40 -13.47
C SER A 61 -5.04 0.86 -12.89
N THR A 62 -3.95 0.43 -13.49
CA THR A 62 -2.59 0.87 -13.13
C THR A 62 -2.41 2.40 -13.29
N GLY A 63 -3.01 3.01 -14.31
CA GLY A 63 -2.98 4.47 -14.49
C GLY A 63 -3.72 5.18 -13.36
N ARG A 64 -4.90 4.71 -12.99
CA ARG A 64 -5.66 5.28 -11.88
C ARG A 64 -4.96 5.08 -10.52
N LEU A 65 -4.26 3.97 -10.34
CA LEU A 65 -3.44 3.73 -9.16
C LEU A 65 -2.39 4.83 -8.98
N ALA A 66 -1.66 5.17 -10.04
CA ALA A 66 -0.64 6.22 -9.98
C ALA A 66 -1.23 7.57 -9.58
N GLU A 67 -2.35 7.98 -10.21
CA GLU A 67 -3.05 9.23 -9.89
C GLU A 67 -3.49 9.29 -8.41
N LEU A 68 -4.11 8.23 -7.91
CA LEU A 68 -4.61 8.20 -6.54
C LEU A 68 -3.50 8.12 -5.51
N CYS A 69 -2.39 7.44 -5.81
CA CYS A 69 -1.21 7.42 -4.94
C CYS A 69 -0.53 8.78 -4.85
N GLU A 70 -0.45 9.49 -5.96
CA GLU A 70 0.09 10.86 -6.01
C GLU A 70 -0.78 11.82 -5.20
N LEU A 71 -2.09 11.75 -5.37
CA LEU A 71 -3.05 12.52 -4.57
C LEU A 71 -2.94 12.18 -3.08
N LEU A 72 -2.76 10.91 -2.71
CA LEU A 72 -2.60 10.51 -1.32
C LEU A 72 -1.35 11.14 -0.69
N ASP A 73 -0.24 11.14 -1.40
CA ASP A 73 1.00 11.73 -0.92
C ASP A 73 0.83 13.26 -0.70
N GLU A 74 0.15 13.94 -1.62
CA GLU A 74 -0.14 15.37 -1.49
C GLU A 74 -1.05 15.69 -0.29
N GLU A 75 -2.15 14.95 -0.15
CA GLU A 75 -3.12 15.17 0.92
C GLU A 75 -2.54 14.79 2.30
N ASP A 76 -1.78 13.68 2.39
CA ASP A 76 -1.12 13.28 3.63
C ASP A 76 -0.08 14.31 4.07
N ALA A 77 0.68 14.87 3.16
CA ALA A 77 1.64 15.93 3.45
C ALA A 77 0.96 17.19 4.01
N LYS A 78 -0.19 17.59 3.44
CA LYS A 78 -0.98 18.74 3.94
C LYS A 78 -1.48 18.50 5.36
N VAL A 79 -2.04 17.32 5.63
CA VAL A 79 -2.54 16.96 6.97
C VAL A 79 -1.40 16.89 7.97
N ALA A 80 -0.27 16.26 7.61
CA ALA A 80 0.89 16.17 8.47
C ALA A 80 1.46 17.56 8.85
N ALA A 81 1.53 18.48 7.89
CA ALA A 81 1.97 19.86 8.13
C ALA A 81 1.01 20.60 9.10
N CYS A 82 -0.29 20.42 8.92
CA CYS A 82 -1.31 21.01 9.80
C CYS A 82 -1.19 20.46 11.24
N MET A 83 -1.01 19.16 11.39
CA MET A 83 -0.83 18.52 12.71
C MET A 83 0.44 19.00 13.41
N ALA A 84 1.54 19.14 12.68
CA ALA A 84 2.80 19.63 13.24
C ALA A 84 2.68 21.06 13.81
N THR A 85 1.93 21.94 13.16
CA THR A 85 1.70 23.30 13.64
C THR A 85 0.74 23.36 14.85
N SER A 86 -0.12 22.35 15.01
CA SER A 86 -1.06 22.26 16.12
C SER A 86 -0.47 21.60 17.38
N GLY A 87 0.81 21.21 17.36
CA GLY A 87 1.46 20.53 18.49
C GLY A 87 0.98 19.09 18.72
N ASN A 88 0.19 18.53 17.81
CA ASN A 88 -0.27 17.16 17.89
C ASN A 88 0.85 16.19 17.47
N PRO A 89 0.97 15.01 18.12
CA PRO A 89 1.93 14.01 17.68
C PRO A 89 1.58 13.51 16.28
N VAL A 90 2.49 13.69 15.35
CA VAL A 90 2.38 13.17 13.98
C VAL A 90 2.88 11.73 13.96
N SER A 91 2.21 10.84 13.24
CA SER A 91 2.73 9.51 12.95
C SER A 91 4.15 9.62 12.36
N LEU A 92 5.06 8.76 12.83
CA LEU A 92 6.45 8.78 12.40
C LEU A 92 6.67 8.24 10.99
N HIS A 93 5.64 7.70 10.36
CA HIS A 93 5.70 7.18 9.00
C HIS A 93 4.57 7.74 8.12
N PRO A 94 4.76 7.78 6.80
CA PRO A 94 3.68 8.11 5.86
C PRO A 94 2.60 7.03 5.87
N ILE A 95 1.43 7.32 5.31
CA ILE A 95 0.43 6.28 5.02
C ILE A 95 1.01 5.36 3.94
N TRP A 96 1.23 4.07 4.28
CA TRP A 96 1.79 3.11 3.34
C TRP A 96 0.78 2.72 2.26
N ARG A 97 1.19 2.78 1.00
CA ARG A 97 0.36 2.46 -0.18
C ARG A 97 0.49 0.98 -0.52
N ILE A 98 -0.62 0.26 -0.47
CA ILE A 98 -0.65 -1.19 -0.71
C ILE A 98 -1.42 -1.50 -1.98
N GLY A 99 -0.77 -2.11 -2.95
CA GLY A 99 -1.45 -2.73 -4.08
C GLY A 99 -1.94 -4.13 -3.71
N VAL A 100 -3.24 -4.38 -3.88
CA VAL A 100 -3.85 -5.69 -3.68
C VAL A 100 -4.07 -6.32 -5.05
N PHE A 101 -3.49 -7.51 -5.24
CA PHE A 101 -3.50 -8.24 -6.51
C PHE A 101 -4.08 -9.63 -6.33
N VAL A 102 -4.77 -10.11 -7.36
CA VAL A 102 -5.33 -11.46 -7.43
C VAL A 102 -4.82 -12.11 -8.72
N ASP A 103 -3.89 -13.04 -8.58
CA ASP A 103 -3.29 -13.78 -9.69
C ASP A 103 -2.75 -12.88 -10.84
N GLU A 104 -2.26 -11.70 -10.51
CA GLU A 104 -1.64 -10.79 -11.49
C GLU A 104 -0.42 -11.45 -12.11
N PRO A 105 -0.22 -11.41 -13.44
CA PRO A 105 0.98 -11.93 -14.06
C PRO A 105 2.24 -11.30 -13.46
N LEU A 106 3.23 -12.12 -13.11
CA LEU A 106 4.42 -11.69 -12.38
C LEU A 106 5.16 -10.52 -13.07
N GLY A 107 5.33 -10.59 -14.38
CA GLY A 107 5.98 -9.52 -15.14
C GLY A 107 5.22 -8.19 -15.08
N SER A 108 3.89 -8.24 -15.05
CA SER A 108 3.04 -7.06 -14.86
C SER A 108 3.19 -6.48 -13.46
N LEU A 109 3.14 -7.33 -12.44
CA LEU A 109 3.30 -6.89 -11.06
C LEU A 109 4.68 -6.26 -10.81
N ILE A 110 5.74 -6.85 -11.35
CA ILE A 110 7.10 -6.29 -11.26
C ILE A 110 7.14 -4.88 -11.88
N ARG A 111 6.51 -4.68 -13.05
CA ARG A 111 6.44 -3.35 -13.68
C ARG A 111 5.70 -2.35 -12.78
N ILE A 112 4.57 -2.74 -12.21
CA ILE A 112 3.78 -1.87 -11.32
C ILE A 112 4.61 -1.48 -10.08
N VAL A 113 5.26 -2.43 -9.43
CA VAL A 113 6.14 -2.17 -8.28
C VAL A 113 7.28 -1.22 -8.66
N SER A 114 7.86 -1.40 -9.85
CA SER A 114 8.99 -0.58 -10.32
C SER A 114 8.61 0.88 -10.60
N THR A 115 7.33 1.20 -10.78
CA THR A 115 6.89 2.60 -10.90
C THR A 115 7.06 3.39 -9.61
N GLY A 116 7.10 2.70 -8.47
CA GLY A 116 7.12 3.33 -7.14
C GLY A 116 5.76 3.86 -6.67
N ALA A 117 4.68 3.57 -7.38
CA ALA A 117 3.33 3.98 -6.98
C ALA A 117 2.87 3.30 -5.68
N ILE A 118 3.34 2.09 -5.41
CA ILE A 118 3.01 1.32 -4.21
C ILE A 118 4.25 1.02 -3.37
N ASP A 119 4.05 0.88 -2.07
CA ASP A 119 5.10 0.62 -1.08
C ASP A 119 5.17 -0.86 -0.70
N LEU A 120 4.01 -1.53 -0.68
CA LEU A 120 3.83 -2.93 -0.32
C LEU A 120 2.88 -3.62 -1.31
N VAL A 121 3.02 -4.93 -1.43
CA VAL A 121 2.15 -5.79 -2.24
C VAL A 121 1.37 -6.72 -1.33
N GLN A 122 0.05 -6.77 -1.50
CA GLN A 122 -0.80 -7.81 -0.91
C GLN A 122 -1.25 -8.78 -1.99
N LEU A 123 -0.91 -10.05 -1.83
CA LEU A 123 -1.31 -11.15 -2.70
C LEU A 123 -2.56 -11.82 -2.12
N HIS A 124 -3.64 -11.83 -2.89
CA HIS A 124 -4.96 -12.28 -2.45
C HIS A 124 -5.54 -13.38 -3.35
N GLY A 125 -4.72 -13.93 -4.25
CA GLY A 125 -5.08 -15.02 -5.16
C GLY A 125 -4.49 -16.36 -4.72
N ASN A 126 -4.06 -17.13 -5.71
CA ASN A 126 -3.45 -18.44 -5.53
C ASN A 126 -1.95 -18.42 -5.91
N GLU A 127 -1.29 -17.31 -5.66
CA GLU A 127 0.11 -17.12 -6.01
C GLU A 127 0.98 -18.15 -5.29
N SER A 128 1.83 -18.84 -6.07
CA SER A 128 2.71 -19.89 -5.54
C SER A 128 3.89 -19.33 -4.75
N ASN A 129 4.51 -20.16 -3.94
CA ASN A 129 5.75 -19.79 -3.25
C ASN A 129 6.86 -19.40 -4.24
N ALA A 130 6.93 -20.03 -5.42
CA ALA A 130 7.88 -19.66 -6.46
C ALA A 130 7.62 -18.27 -7.02
N TYR A 131 6.34 -17.90 -7.23
CA TYR A 131 5.92 -16.56 -7.63
C TYR A 131 6.37 -15.52 -6.60
N ILE A 132 6.10 -15.78 -5.33
CA ILE A 132 6.45 -14.85 -4.23
C ILE A 132 7.97 -14.70 -4.10
N SER A 133 8.71 -15.80 -4.19
CA SER A 133 10.18 -15.79 -4.15
C SER A 133 10.76 -14.95 -5.28
N GLU A 134 10.28 -15.14 -6.50
CA GLU A 134 10.76 -14.41 -7.67
C GLU A 134 10.41 -12.91 -7.58
N LEU A 135 9.19 -12.57 -7.14
CA LEU A 135 8.79 -11.19 -6.90
C LEU A 135 9.75 -10.50 -5.92
N ARG A 136 10.02 -11.13 -4.78
CA ARG A 136 10.91 -10.60 -3.74
C ARG A 136 12.34 -10.48 -4.21
N HIS A 137 12.81 -11.45 -4.97
CA HIS A 137 14.18 -11.45 -5.52
C HIS A 137 14.39 -10.27 -6.47
N ARG A 138 13.41 -10.01 -7.35
CA ARG A 138 13.53 -8.99 -8.39
C ARG A 138 13.20 -7.58 -7.93
N THR A 139 12.34 -7.40 -6.93
CA THR A 139 11.86 -6.07 -6.51
C THR A 139 12.26 -5.71 -5.09
N ARG A 140 12.48 -6.69 -4.23
CA ARG A 140 12.66 -6.53 -2.78
C ARG A 140 11.48 -5.86 -2.06
N VAL A 141 10.34 -5.73 -2.70
CA VAL A 141 9.12 -5.19 -2.11
C VAL A 141 8.64 -6.05 -0.94
N GLY A 142 8.11 -5.44 0.10
CA GLY A 142 7.44 -6.15 1.19
C GLY A 142 6.13 -6.76 0.71
N THR A 143 5.87 -8.01 1.09
CA THR A 143 4.70 -8.77 0.66
C THR A 143 3.84 -9.21 1.84
N ILE A 144 2.53 -9.06 1.68
CA ILE A 144 1.50 -9.56 2.59
C ILE A 144 0.74 -10.64 1.82
N GLN A 145 0.59 -11.82 2.40
CA GLN A 145 -0.19 -12.91 1.78
C GLN A 145 -1.49 -13.11 2.53
N ALA A 146 -2.60 -13.11 1.81
CA ALA A 146 -3.91 -13.40 2.37
C ALA A 146 -4.21 -14.90 2.23
N PHE A 147 -4.69 -15.51 3.29
CA PHE A 147 -5.10 -16.90 3.32
C PHE A 147 -6.60 -17.00 3.62
N ARG A 148 -7.30 -17.86 2.90
CA ARG A 148 -8.69 -18.22 3.21
C ARG A 148 -8.68 -19.34 4.24
N VAL A 149 -9.16 -19.05 5.43
CA VAL A 149 -9.39 -20.07 6.45
C VAL A 149 -10.80 -20.60 6.25
N ARG A 150 -10.92 -21.90 6.01
CA ARG A 150 -12.20 -22.59 5.99
C ARG A 150 -12.41 -23.19 7.38
N GLY A 151 -13.49 -22.80 8.00
CA GLY A 151 -13.94 -23.41 9.26
C GLY A 151 -14.51 -24.80 9.04
#